data_4f632348d4ee039927c53bcbcd42357f
#
_entry.id   4f632348d4ee039927c53bcbcd42357f
#
_cell.length_a   1.000
_cell.length_b   1.000
_cell.length_c   1.000
_cell.angle_alpha   90.00
_cell.angle_beta   90.00
_cell.angle_gamma   90.00
#
_symmetry.space_group_name_H-M   'P 1'
#
loop_
_entity.id
_entity.type
_entity.pdbx_description
1 polymer ?
#
loop_
_entity_poly.entity_id
_entity_poly.type
_entity_poly.pdbx_seq_one_letter_code
_entity_poly.pdbx_strand_id
1 'polypeptide(L)'
;MHPHARPLSFLVISCLVFAPLLCAQDNPLNDPDLKEMLKEAQEMQKEAKKLQSPAAPDTKKKLAEMLSQAKEEEARQEQEEKREKEKLQAALKKQLEAPGPVVLPDWTPATPEFKAAGAPARKIVDDEVKIVQTGTSSLTPEKIADSWEAAAVAANNLNQSRNNITVNGTITMILFLSTRTDPRQEVELEATRKPDGKITHIEISSPLPKPNIDGE
;
A
#
# COMPACT_ATOMS: atom_id res chain seq x y z
N MET A 1 -52.51 8.44 -20.34
CA MET A 1 -51.49 7.77 -19.54
C MET A 1 -50.51 7.08 -20.46
N HIS A 2 -49.38 7.69 -20.71
CA HIS A 2 -48.37 7.12 -21.59
C HIS A 2 -47.20 6.58 -20.76
N PRO A 3 -46.67 5.39 -21.04
CA PRO A 3 -45.47 4.90 -20.40
C PRO A 3 -44.24 5.47 -21.14
N HIS A 4 -43.39 6.16 -20.41
CA HIS A 4 -42.10 6.63 -20.92
C HIS A 4 -41.10 5.48 -21.03
N ALA A 5 -40.74 5.16 -22.30
CA ALA A 5 -39.59 4.34 -22.59
C ALA A 5 -38.29 5.08 -22.26
N ARG A 6 -37.42 4.51 -21.44
CA ARG A 6 -36.05 4.99 -21.19
C ARG A 6 -35.11 4.44 -22.26
N PRO A 7 -34.27 5.27 -22.89
CA PRO A 7 -33.28 4.78 -23.82
C PRO A 7 -32.10 4.12 -23.10
N LEU A 8 -31.69 2.98 -23.61
CA LEU A 8 -30.43 2.30 -23.27
C LEU A 8 -29.25 3.21 -23.58
N SER A 9 -28.53 3.59 -22.53
CA SER A 9 -27.25 4.29 -22.66
C SER A 9 -26.20 3.36 -23.17
N PHE A 10 -25.77 3.59 -24.41
CA PHE A 10 -24.57 3.01 -24.99
C PHE A 10 -23.35 3.46 -24.19
N LEU A 11 -22.66 2.52 -23.58
CA LEU A 11 -21.37 2.73 -22.92
C LEU A 11 -20.31 2.88 -24.02
N VAL A 12 -20.03 4.13 -24.39
CA VAL A 12 -18.91 4.48 -25.26
C VAL A 12 -17.64 4.31 -24.44
N ILE A 13 -16.90 3.25 -24.71
CA ILE A 13 -15.54 3.09 -24.20
C ILE A 13 -14.68 4.15 -24.90
N SER A 14 -14.43 5.25 -24.15
CA SER A 14 -13.54 6.31 -24.57
C SER A 14 -12.11 5.79 -24.46
N CYS A 15 -11.48 5.46 -25.58
CA CYS A 15 -10.05 5.24 -25.68
C CYS A 15 -9.34 6.55 -25.35
N LEU A 16 -8.83 6.67 -24.11
CA LEU A 16 -7.89 7.70 -23.72
C LEU A 16 -6.57 7.45 -24.44
N VAL A 17 -6.35 8.23 -25.48
CA VAL A 17 -5.07 8.34 -26.18
C VAL A 17 -4.11 9.07 -25.24
N PHE A 18 -3.23 8.34 -24.57
CA PHE A 18 -2.05 8.89 -23.94
C PHE A 18 -1.09 9.35 -25.02
N ALA A 19 -0.89 10.65 -25.13
CA ALA A 19 0.18 11.22 -25.92
C ALA A 19 1.50 11.06 -25.14
N PRO A 20 2.50 10.35 -25.66
CA PRO A 20 3.81 10.32 -25.03
C PRO A 20 4.55 11.61 -25.34
N LEU A 21 5.14 12.19 -24.30
CA LEU A 21 6.16 13.25 -24.40
C LEU A 21 7.32 12.72 -25.25
N LEU A 22 7.51 13.33 -26.41
CA LEU A 22 8.67 13.11 -27.28
C LEU A 22 9.90 13.76 -26.64
N CYS A 23 10.86 12.96 -26.21
CA CYS A 23 12.29 13.26 -26.25
C CYS A 23 13.07 11.95 -26.09
N ALA A 24 13.53 11.41 -27.19
CA ALA A 24 14.73 10.65 -27.48
C ALA A 24 14.47 9.65 -28.63
N GLN A 25 15.31 9.76 -29.61
CA GLN A 25 15.35 8.96 -30.83
C GLN A 25 15.65 7.49 -30.49
N ASP A 26 14.63 6.66 -30.45
CA ASP A 26 14.74 5.27 -30.82
C ASP A 26 13.38 4.88 -31.43
N ASN A 27 13.42 4.28 -32.60
CA ASN A 27 12.25 4.01 -33.42
C ASN A 27 11.36 2.95 -32.72
N PRO A 28 10.22 3.33 -32.11
CA PRO A 28 9.42 2.40 -31.28
C PRO A 28 8.78 1.26 -32.08
N LEU A 29 8.87 1.29 -33.41
CA LEU A 29 8.32 0.28 -34.32
C LEU A 29 9.16 -1.02 -34.39
N ASN A 30 10.32 -1.07 -33.75
CA ASN A 30 11.19 -2.25 -33.75
C ASN A 30 11.23 -3.02 -32.42
N ASP A 31 10.47 -2.57 -31.44
CA ASP A 31 10.36 -3.26 -30.16
C ASP A 31 9.68 -4.63 -30.37
N PRO A 32 10.35 -5.74 -30.08
CA PRO A 32 9.80 -7.08 -30.23
C PRO A 32 8.55 -7.29 -29.37
N ASP A 33 8.49 -6.70 -28.17
CA ASP A 33 7.36 -6.80 -27.25
C ASP A 33 6.12 -6.09 -27.79
N LEU A 34 6.29 -4.94 -28.48
CA LEU A 34 5.22 -4.21 -29.14
C LEU A 34 4.65 -4.96 -30.35
N LYS A 35 5.50 -5.70 -31.06
CA LYS A 35 5.04 -6.56 -32.19
C LYS A 35 4.27 -7.77 -31.68
N GLU A 36 4.64 -8.33 -30.56
CA GLU A 36 3.94 -9.45 -29.94
C GLU A 36 2.57 -9.03 -29.40
N MET A 37 2.50 -7.90 -28.68
CA MET A 37 1.23 -7.30 -28.23
C MET A 37 0.28 -6.93 -29.39
N LEU A 38 0.80 -6.42 -30.51
CA LEU A 38 0.02 -6.13 -31.72
C LEU A 38 -0.53 -7.40 -32.36
N LYS A 39 0.23 -8.49 -32.32
CA LYS A 39 -0.18 -9.78 -32.83
C LYS A 39 -1.28 -10.41 -31.96
N GLU A 40 -1.12 -10.37 -30.65
CA GLU A 40 -2.16 -10.80 -29.70
C GLU A 40 -3.46 -9.97 -29.84
N ALA A 41 -3.34 -8.65 -29.97
CA ALA A 41 -4.49 -7.78 -30.19
C ALA A 41 -5.21 -8.09 -31.50
N GLN A 42 -4.48 -8.46 -32.58
CA GLN A 42 -5.05 -8.88 -33.85
C GLN A 42 -5.70 -10.27 -33.77
N GLU A 43 -5.15 -11.17 -32.97
CA GLU A 43 -5.75 -12.49 -32.73
C GLU A 43 -7.04 -12.37 -31.93
N MET A 44 -7.04 -11.58 -30.85
CA MET A 44 -8.26 -11.26 -30.08
C MET A 44 -9.33 -10.59 -30.94
N GLN A 45 -8.93 -9.70 -31.87
CA GLN A 45 -9.88 -9.07 -32.79
C GLN A 45 -10.46 -10.05 -33.81
N LYS A 46 -9.69 -11.06 -34.26
CA LYS A 46 -10.17 -12.15 -35.11
C LYS A 46 -11.12 -13.09 -34.38
N GLU A 47 -10.84 -13.39 -33.12
CA GLU A 47 -11.72 -14.17 -32.24
C GLU A 47 -13.02 -13.43 -31.94
N ALA A 48 -12.95 -12.14 -31.61
CA ALA A 48 -14.13 -11.29 -31.42
C ALA A 48 -15.02 -11.20 -32.69
N LYS A 49 -14.41 -11.17 -33.90
CA LYS A 49 -15.15 -11.23 -35.14
C LYS A 49 -15.77 -12.60 -35.42
N LYS A 50 -15.17 -13.69 -35.01
CA LYS A 50 -15.78 -15.03 -35.05
C LYS A 50 -16.98 -15.15 -34.10
N LEU A 51 -16.95 -14.46 -32.98
CA LEU A 51 -18.05 -14.41 -32.00
C LEU A 51 -19.23 -13.53 -32.49
N GLN A 52 -19.02 -12.63 -33.47
CA GLN A 52 -20.09 -11.83 -34.08
C GLN A 52 -20.85 -12.55 -35.19
N SER A 53 -20.42 -13.73 -35.63
CA SER A 53 -21.26 -14.61 -36.47
C SER A 53 -22.49 -15.02 -35.66
N PRO A 54 -23.70 -15.11 -36.26
CA PRO A 54 -24.91 -15.47 -35.52
C PRO A 54 -24.68 -16.85 -34.87
N ALA A 55 -24.30 -16.80 -33.60
CA ALA A 55 -23.93 -17.98 -32.85
C ALA A 55 -25.15 -18.93 -32.78
N ALA A 56 -24.91 -20.19 -33.12
CA ALA A 56 -25.88 -21.24 -32.90
C ALA A 56 -26.49 -21.18 -31.48
N PRO A 57 -27.75 -21.53 -31.28
CA PRO A 57 -28.43 -21.42 -29.98
C PRO A 57 -27.65 -22.06 -28.80
N ASP A 58 -26.88 -23.10 -29.09
CA ASP A 58 -26.04 -23.79 -28.12
C ASP A 58 -24.84 -22.94 -27.61
N THR A 59 -24.30 -22.06 -28.45
CA THR A 59 -23.17 -21.20 -28.08
C THR A 59 -23.62 -20.07 -27.15
N LYS A 60 -24.84 -19.55 -27.36
CA LYS A 60 -25.45 -18.54 -26.45
C LYS A 60 -25.76 -19.14 -25.10
N LYS A 61 -26.21 -20.39 -25.05
CA LYS A 61 -26.49 -21.08 -23.79
C LYS A 61 -25.21 -21.32 -22.99
N LYS A 62 -24.16 -21.82 -23.64
CA LYS A 62 -22.84 -21.99 -23.00
C LYS A 62 -22.25 -20.68 -22.47
N LEU A 63 -22.36 -19.60 -23.24
CA LEU A 63 -21.88 -18.28 -22.80
C LEU A 63 -22.66 -17.76 -21.58
N ALA A 64 -23.98 -17.96 -21.56
CA ALA A 64 -24.82 -17.59 -20.41
C ALA A 64 -24.49 -18.41 -19.16
N GLU A 65 -24.21 -19.70 -19.30
CA GLU A 65 -23.76 -20.57 -18.21
C GLU A 65 -22.40 -20.16 -17.68
N MET A 66 -21.43 -19.85 -18.55
CA MET A 66 -20.09 -19.35 -18.16
C MET A 66 -20.19 -18.00 -17.44
N LEU A 67 -21.04 -17.09 -17.91
CA LEU A 67 -21.26 -15.79 -17.23
C LEU A 67 -21.94 -15.94 -15.88
N SER A 68 -22.84 -16.92 -15.73
CA SER A 68 -23.45 -17.23 -14.45
C SER A 68 -22.42 -17.77 -13.45
N GLN A 69 -21.60 -18.73 -13.89
CA GLN A 69 -20.52 -19.31 -13.08
C GLN A 69 -19.49 -18.26 -12.67
N ALA A 70 -19.08 -17.39 -13.59
CA ALA A 70 -18.14 -16.31 -13.29
C ALA A 70 -18.68 -15.34 -12.23
N LYS A 71 -19.98 -14.99 -12.31
CA LYS A 71 -20.63 -14.14 -11.31
C LYS A 71 -20.77 -14.82 -9.94
N GLU A 72 -21.04 -16.11 -9.91
CA GLU A 72 -21.10 -16.88 -8.67
C GLU A 72 -19.72 -16.99 -8.02
N GLU A 73 -18.69 -17.16 -8.82
CA GLU A 73 -17.31 -17.21 -8.35
C GLU A 73 -16.83 -15.85 -7.82
N GLU A 74 -17.13 -14.76 -8.54
CA GLU A 74 -16.87 -13.39 -8.08
C GLU A 74 -17.58 -13.08 -6.76
N ALA A 75 -18.87 -13.41 -6.66
CA ALA A 75 -19.64 -13.22 -5.41
C ALA A 75 -19.08 -14.06 -4.24
N ARG A 76 -18.51 -15.24 -4.54
CA ARG A 76 -17.88 -16.11 -3.54
C ARG A 76 -16.54 -15.52 -3.08
N GLN A 77 -15.74 -15.00 -4.02
CA GLN A 77 -14.48 -14.33 -3.71
C GLN A 77 -14.71 -13.06 -2.87
N GLU A 78 -15.65 -12.21 -3.25
CA GLU A 78 -16.03 -11.03 -2.46
C GLU A 78 -16.47 -11.39 -1.03
N GLN A 79 -17.21 -12.49 -0.88
CA GLN A 79 -17.67 -12.94 0.44
C GLN A 79 -16.51 -13.49 1.28
N GLU A 80 -15.55 -14.15 0.66
CA GLU A 80 -14.36 -14.69 1.31
C GLU A 80 -13.43 -13.56 1.76
N GLU A 81 -13.13 -12.59 0.87
CA GLU A 81 -12.38 -11.38 1.19
C GLU A 81 -13.01 -10.59 2.36
N LYS A 82 -14.33 -10.46 2.35
CA LYS A 82 -15.05 -9.79 3.43
C LYS A 82 -14.87 -10.52 4.77
N ARG A 83 -14.95 -11.84 4.77
CA ARG A 83 -14.73 -12.65 5.97
C ARG A 83 -13.30 -12.56 6.48
N GLU A 84 -12.33 -12.59 5.59
CA GLU A 84 -10.91 -12.44 5.95
C GLU A 84 -10.65 -11.06 6.54
N LYS A 85 -11.20 -10.02 5.95
CA LYS A 85 -11.09 -8.64 6.45
C LYS A 85 -11.75 -8.49 7.82
N GLU A 86 -12.91 -9.08 8.05
CA GLU A 86 -13.58 -9.09 9.36
C GLU A 86 -12.74 -9.84 10.41
N LYS A 87 -12.15 -10.99 10.07
CA LYS A 87 -11.24 -11.74 10.95
C LYS A 87 -10.00 -10.91 11.29
N LEU A 88 -9.38 -10.28 10.30
CA LEU A 88 -8.22 -9.42 10.51
C LEU A 88 -8.56 -8.27 11.45
N GLN A 89 -9.64 -7.55 11.22
CA GLN A 89 -10.07 -6.45 12.08
C GLN A 89 -10.34 -6.91 13.52
N ALA A 90 -10.96 -8.05 13.71
CA ALA A 90 -11.19 -8.61 15.04
C ALA A 90 -9.86 -8.98 15.74
N ALA A 91 -8.92 -9.56 15.01
CA ALA A 91 -7.59 -9.91 15.52
C ALA A 91 -6.76 -8.66 15.87
N LEU A 92 -6.79 -7.63 15.03
CA LEU A 92 -6.14 -6.34 15.30
C LEU A 92 -6.73 -5.66 16.55
N LYS A 93 -8.05 -5.66 16.68
CA LYS A 93 -8.71 -5.12 17.87
C LYS A 93 -8.31 -5.87 19.15
N LYS A 94 -8.28 -7.20 19.11
CA LYS A 94 -7.81 -8.03 20.22
C LYS A 94 -6.36 -7.71 20.59
N GLN A 95 -5.50 -7.51 19.60
CA GLN A 95 -4.09 -7.14 19.83
C GLN A 95 -3.94 -5.71 20.38
N LEU A 96 -4.78 -4.78 19.92
CA LEU A 96 -4.82 -3.41 20.43
C LEU A 96 -5.16 -3.36 21.93
N GLU A 97 -6.12 -4.18 22.37
CA GLU A 97 -6.64 -4.26 23.74
C GLU A 97 -5.85 -5.25 24.62
N ALA A 98 -4.88 -5.98 24.06
CA ALA A 98 -4.16 -7.01 24.78
C ALA A 98 -3.44 -6.42 26.00
N PRO A 99 -3.45 -7.10 27.16
CA PRO A 99 -2.71 -6.67 28.34
C PRO A 99 -1.19 -6.76 28.07
N GLY A 100 -0.42 -5.91 28.75
CA GLY A 100 1.04 -5.95 28.68
C GLY A 100 1.66 -4.57 28.48
N PRO A 101 2.98 -4.47 28.66
CA PRO A 101 3.69 -3.21 28.55
C PRO A 101 3.58 -2.65 27.13
N VAL A 102 3.38 -1.32 27.04
CA VAL A 102 3.40 -0.58 25.79
C VAL A 102 4.69 0.22 25.77
N VAL A 103 5.75 -0.42 25.30
CA VAL A 103 7.09 0.16 25.24
C VAL A 103 7.70 -0.10 23.87
N LEU A 104 8.49 0.86 23.39
CA LEU A 104 9.33 0.65 22.21
C LEU A 104 10.43 -0.37 22.53
N PRO A 105 11.01 -1.04 21.53
CA PRO A 105 12.17 -1.91 21.74
C PRO A 105 13.31 -1.20 22.48
N ASP A 106 13.97 -1.89 23.41
CA ASP A 106 15.04 -1.33 24.26
C ASP A 106 16.24 -0.78 23.46
N TRP A 107 16.43 -1.32 22.24
CA TRP A 107 17.49 -0.88 21.34
C TRP A 107 17.11 0.35 20.49
N THR A 108 15.88 0.89 20.65
CA THR A 108 15.45 2.11 19.94
C THR A 108 16.40 3.26 20.26
N PRO A 109 17.01 3.93 19.26
CA PRO A 109 17.91 5.03 19.52
C PRO A 109 17.23 6.17 20.27
N ALA A 110 17.97 6.79 21.19
CA ALA A 110 17.50 8.01 21.85
C ALA A 110 17.42 9.15 20.82
N THR A 111 16.25 9.79 20.76
CA THR A 111 16.06 10.95 19.88
C THR A 111 16.54 12.22 20.58
N PRO A 112 17.48 12.98 19.98
CA PRO A 112 18.01 14.19 20.62
C PRO A 112 16.92 15.25 20.83
N GLU A 113 16.96 15.90 21.97
CA GLU A 113 16.02 16.97 22.38
C GLU A 113 14.53 16.57 22.24
N PHE A 114 14.25 15.29 22.33
CA PHE A 114 12.89 14.77 22.22
C PHE A 114 12.05 15.12 23.44
N LYS A 115 10.94 15.78 23.19
CA LYS A 115 9.90 16.07 24.17
C LYS A 115 8.68 15.24 23.84
N ALA A 116 8.50 14.13 24.55
CA ALA A 116 7.36 13.24 24.33
C ALA A 116 6.05 13.98 24.63
N ALA A 117 5.05 13.79 23.77
CA ALA A 117 3.70 14.32 23.97
C ALA A 117 2.89 13.46 24.98
N GLY A 118 3.35 12.23 25.25
CA GLY A 118 2.72 11.29 26.16
C GLY A 118 3.50 9.98 26.23
N ALA A 119 2.97 9.02 26.96
CA ALA A 119 3.48 7.65 26.94
C ALA A 119 3.25 6.99 25.57
N PRO A 120 4.06 5.98 25.20
CA PRO A 120 3.77 5.16 24.01
C PRO A 120 2.39 4.52 24.10
N ALA A 121 1.71 4.41 22.95
CA ALA A 121 0.38 3.84 22.86
C ALA A 121 0.30 2.87 21.68
N ARG A 122 -0.57 1.84 21.77
CA ARG A 122 -0.88 1.01 20.63
C ARG A 122 -1.84 1.72 19.71
N LYS A 123 -1.58 1.66 18.42
CA LYS A 123 -2.46 2.18 17.37
C LYS A 123 -2.54 1.19 16.22
N ILE A 124 -3.66 1.19 15.50
CA ILE A 124 -3.76 0.50 14.22
C ILE A 124 -3.34 1.49 13.14
N VAL A 125 -2.30 1.14 12.39
CA VAL A 125 -1.76 1.93 11.27
C VAL A 125 -1.47 0.94 10.13
N ASP A 126 -2.04 1.19 8.95
CA ASP A 126 -1.86 0.35 7.75
C ASP A 126 -2.16 -1.15 7.99
N ASP A 127 -3.30 -1.44 8.63
CA ASP A 127 -3.73 -2.80 8.98
C ASP A 127 -2.73 -3.58 9.86
N GLU A 128 -1.93 -2.87 10.64
CA GLU A 128 -1.02 -3.43 11.65
C GLU A 128 -1.18 -2.72 13.00
N VAL A 129 -1.00 -3.42 14.10
CA VAL A 129 -0.90 -2.78 15.41
C VAL A 129 0.55 -2.37 15.63
N LYS A 130 0.78 -1.06 15.79
CA LYS A 130 2.09 -0.48 16.11
C LYS A 130 2.07 0.11 17.52
N ILE A 131 3.20 0.04 18.20
CA ILE A 131 3.48 0.87 19.37
C ILE A 131 3.99 2.20 18.84
N VAL A 132 3.31 3.28 19.17
CA VAL A 132 3.60 4.62 18.64
C VAL A 132 3.88 5.57 19.77
N GLN A 133 4.99 6.29 19.68
CA GLN A 133 5.34 7.41 20.55
C GLN A 133 5.49 8.67 19.72
N THR A 134 4.78 9.72 20.10
CA THR A 134 4.84 11.01 19.43
C THR A 134 5.51 12.06 20.30
N GLY A 135 6.07 13.07 19.67
CA GLY A 135 6.71 14.17 20.37
C GLY A 135 7.21 15.26 19.45
N THR A 136 8.08 16.09 19.98
CA THR A 136 8.69 17.20 19.24
C THR A 136 10.16 17.36 19.57
N SER A 137 10.92 17.97 18.65
CA SER A 137 12.31 18.39 18.87
C SER A 137 12.56 19.77 18.27
N SER A 138 13.53 20.50 18.77
CA SER A 138 14.00 21.76 18.15
C SER A 138 14.97 21.51 16.99
N LEU A 139 15.54 20.30 16.89
CA LEU A 139 16.46 19.92 15.81
C LEU A 139 15.72 19.74 14.48
N THR A 140 16.46 19.87 13.38
CA THR A 140 15.91 19.60 12.04
C THR A 140 15.72 18.10 11.83
N PRO A 141 14.81 17.68 10.92
CA PRO A 141 14.59 16.27 10.61
C PRO A 141 15.87 15.54 10.23
N GLU A 142 16.76 16.19 9.45
CA GLU A 142 18.04 15.62 9.03
C GLU A 142 18.95 15.32 10.22
N LYS A 143 19.09 16.27 11.16
CA LYS A 143 19.94 16.07 12.36
C LYS A 143 19.44 14.94 13.25
N ILE A 144 18.11 14.79 13.32
CA ILE A 144 17.50 13.68 14.06
C ILE A 144 17.80 12.36 13.38
N ALA A 145 17.61 12.28 12.07
CA ALA A 145 17.90 11.09 11.28
C ALA A 145 19.39 10.73 11.34
N ASP A 146 20.29 11.70 11.20
CA ASP A 146 21.74 11.51 11.28
C ASP A 146 22.16 10.93 12.64
N SER A 147 21.53 11.39 13.74
CA SER A 147 21.78 10.86 15.09
C SER A 147 21.34 9.39 15.21
N TRP A 148 20.21 9.03 14.62
CA TRP A 148 19.71 7.66 14.62
C TRP A 148 20.57 6.73 13.75
N GLU A 149 21.00 7.20 12.58
CA GLU A 149 21.94 6.47 11.73
C GLU A 149 23.28 6.21 12.45
N ALA A 150 23.82 7.23 13.12
CA ALA A 150 25.05 7.08 13.90
C ALA A 150 24.87 6.03 15.03
N ALA A 151 23.75 6.03 15.73
CA ALA A 151 23.44 5.03 16.75
C ALA A 151 23.30 3.62 16.17
N ALA A 152 22.67 3.48 15.00
CA ALA A 152 22.53 2.20 14.31
C ALA A 152 23.89 1.65 13.86
N VAL A 153 24.77 2.50 13.34
CA VAL A 153 26.15 2.13 12.96
C VAL A 153 26.93 1.68 14.20
N ALA A 154 26.84 2.43 15.31
CA ALA A 154 27.52 2.08 16.57
C ALA A 154 27.05 0.74 17.15
N ALA A 155 25.77 0.42 17.00
CA ALA A 155 25.21 -0.86 17.45
C ALA A 155 25.68 -2.07 16.61
N ASN A 156 26.11 -1.85 15.36
CA ASN A 156 26.65 -2.84 14.40
C ASN A 156 25.78 -4.08 14.12
N ASN A 157 24.56 -4.13 14.63
CA ASN A 157 23.63 -5.25 14.46
C ASN A 157 22.29 -4.82 13.82
N LEU A 158 22.21 -3.58 13.34
CA LEU A 158 21.02 -3.03 12.74
C LEU A 158 21.19 -2.85 11.23
N ASN A 159 20.12 -3.10 10.49
CA ASN A 159 19.96 -2.64 9.12
C ASN A 159 19.25 -1.29 9.15
N GLN A 160 19.57 -0.44 8.19
CA GLN A 160 18.97 0.90 8.10
C GLN A 160 18.54 1.21 6.67
N SER A 161 17.47 1.99 6.55
CA SER A 161 17.01 2.59 5.29
C SER A 161 16.47 3.97 5.58
N ARG A 162 16.80 4.96 4.74
CA ARG A 162 16.40 6.36 4.91
C ARG A 162 15.71 6.88 3.65
N ASN A 163 14.60 7.56 3.85
CA ASN A 163 13.87 8.28 2.80
C ASN A 163 13.73 9.75 3.18
N ASN A 164 13.79 10.62 2.19
CA ASN A 164 13.56 12.05 2.35
C ASN A 164 12.45 12.47 1.39
N ILE A 165 11.38 13.06 1.93
CA ILE A 165 10.22 13.53 1.17
C ILE A 165 10.07 15.03 1.42
N THR A 166 10.00 15.81 0.34
CA THR A 166 9.72 17.25 0.44
C THR A 166 8.48 17.60 -0.38
N VAL A 167 7.44 18.05 0.30
CA VAL A 167 6.17 18.46 -0.33
C VAL A 167 5.79 19.85 0.16
N ASN A 168 5.63 20.79 -0.76
CA ASN A 168 5.29 22.19 -0.44
C ASN A 168 6.19 22.82 0.64
N GLY A 169 7.50 22.49 0.59
CA GLY A 169 8.49 22.96 1.56
C GLY A 169 8.44 22.26 2.94
N THR A 170 7.50 21.38 3.19
CA THR A 170 7.49 20.51 4.35
C THR A 170 8.49 19.38 4.11
N ILE A 171 9.43 19.21 5.01
CA ILE A 171 10.45 18.16 4.96
C ILE A 171 10.03 17.04 5.89
N THR A 172 9.97 15.82 5.38
CA THR A 172 9.74 14.61 6.16
C THR A 172 10.89 13.65 5.92
N MET A 173 11.58 13.29 7.01
CA MET A 173 12.60 12.25 7.02
C MET A 173 12.00 10.99 7.62
N ILE A 174 12.12 9.88 6.92
CA ILE A 174 11.68 8.56 7.39
C ILE A 174 12.90 7.67 7.47
N LEU A 175 13.15 7.10 8.64
CA LEU A 175 14.25 6.19 8.88
C LEU A 175 13.70 4.87 9.43
N PHE A 176 14.02 3.78 8.76
CA PHE A 176 13.70 2.43 9.19
C PHE A 176 14.94 1.76 9.75
N LEU A 177 14.83 1.24 10.95
CA LEU A 177 15.85 0.40 11.58
C LEU A 177 15.27 -0.97 11.86
N SER A 178 16.07 -2.01 11.64
CA SER A 178 15.67 -3.38 11.98
C SER A 178 16.83 -4.20 12.49
N THR A 179 16.56 -5.09 13.45
CA THR A 179 17.55 -6.04 13.94
C THR A 179 17.90 -7.06 12.84
N ARG A 180 19.13 -7.59 12.92
CA ARG A 180 19.57 -8.72 12.08
C ARG A 180 19.25 -10.07 12.70
N THR A 181 18.66 -10.07 13.88
CA THR A 181 18.30 -11.28 14.65
C THR A 181 16.89 -11.78 14.30
N ASP A 182 16.60 -13.04 14.61
CA ASP A 182 15.28 -13.62 14.51
C ASP A 182 14.70 -13.83 15.93
N PRO A 183 13.48 -13.38 16.25
CA PRO A 183 12.58 -12.62 15.37
C PRO A 183 13.09 -11.20 15.07
N ARG A 184 12.91 -10.78 13.83
CA ARG A 184 13.25 -9.44 13.39
C ARG A 184 12.34 -8.42 14.08
N GLN A 185 12.96 -7.44 14.70
CA GLN A 185 12.27 -6.28 15.26
C GLN A 185 12.54 -5.06 14.41
N GLU A 186 11.55 -4.18 14.29
CA GLU A 186 11.62 -2.99 13.44
C GLU A 186 11.18 -1.77 14.23
N VAL A 187 11.83 -0.63 13.94
CA VAL A 187 11.44 0.68 14.43
C VAL A 187 11.51 1.66 13.26
N GLU A 188 10.48 2.46 13.14
CA GLU A 188 10.39 3.55 12.18
C GLU A 188 10.41 4.88 12.92
N LEU A 189 11.22 5.80 12.45
CA LEU A 189 11.22 7.21 12.84
C LEU A 189 10.67 8.03 11.69
N GLU A 190 9.64 8.80 11.94
CA GLU A 190 9.18 9.87 11.07
C GLU A 190 9.44 11.22 11.74
N ALA A 191 10.19 12.10 11.08
CA ALA A 191 10.48 13.44 11.56
C ALA A 191 10.03 14.46 10.50
N THR A 192 9.02 15.27 10.82
CA THR A 192 8.39 16.21 9.90
C THR A 192 8.50 17.64 10.40
N ARG A 193 8.91 18.56 9.49
CA ARG A 193 9.00 19.99 9.75
C ARG A 193 8.38 20.82 8.63
N LYS A 194 7.51 21.73 8.99
CA LYS A 194 6.92 22.71 8.07
C LYS A 194 7.95 23.78 7.67
N PRO A 195 7.82 24.44 6.50
CA PRO A 195 8.79 25.43 6.00
C PRO A 195 9.12 26.53 7.00
N ASP A 196 8.10 27.08 7.66
CA ASP A 196 8.26 28.18 8.63
C ASP A 196 8.32 27.67 10.09
N GLY A 197 8.37 26.35 10.26
CA GLY A 197 8.34 25.72 11.58
C GLY A 197 9.71 25.73 12.25
N LYS A 198 9.75 26.07 13.53
CA LYS A 198 10.93 25.93 14.41
C LYS A 198 10.97 24.57 15.11
N ILE A 199 9.91 23.81 15.03
CA ILE A 199 9.70 22.54 15.73
C ILE A 199 9.55 21.43 14.71
N THR A 200 10.26 20.33 14.94
CA THR A 200 10.09 19.08 14.22
C THR A 200 9.12 18.19 15.00
N HIS A 201 8.07 17.74 14.34
CA HIS A 201 7.18 16.72 14.88
C HIS A 201 7.80 15.35 14.62
N ILE A 202 7.73 14.49 15.63
CA ILE A 202 8.37 13.18 15.61
C ILE A 202 7.32 12.13 15.94
N GLU A 203 7.30 11.10 15.13
CA GLU A 203 6.60 9.85 15.43
C GLU A 203 7.62 8.70 15.38
N ILE A 204 7.64 7.91 16.44
CA ILE A 204 8.45 6.69 16.53
C ILE A 204 7.48 5.54 16.62
N SER A 205 7.58 4.58 15.73
CA SER A 205 6.68 3.44 15.70
C SER A 205 7.43 2.12 15.60
N SER A 206 6.85 1.08 16.20
CA SER A 206 7.36 -0.29 16.11
C SER A 206 6.18 -1.24 15.89
N PRO A 207 6.15 -2.01 14.79
CA PRO A 207 5.09 -2.95 14.54
C PRO A 207 5.12 -4.09 15.58
N LEU A 208 3.95 -4.51 16.03
CA LEU A 208 3.82 -5.76 16.75
C LEU A 208 3.81 -6.94 15.76
N PRO A 209 4.17 -8.14 16.20
CA PRO A 209 4.05 -9.33 15.37
C PRO A 209 2.65 -9.44 14.79
N LYS A 210 2.55 -9.81 13.50
CA LYS A 210 1.22 -9.98 12.86
C LYS A 210 0.37 -10.97 13.64
N PRO A 211 -0.92 -10.65 13.86
CA PRO A 211 -1.80 -11.57 14.54
C PRO A 211 -1.95 -12.85 13.69
N ASN A 212 -1.88 -13.99 14.34
CA ASN A 212 -2.20 -15.25 13.68
C ASN A 212 -3.73 -15.32 13.46
N ILE A 213 -4.15 -15.14 12.19
CA ILE A 213 -5.56 -15.20 11.80
C ILE A 213 -6.05 -16.63 11.58
N ASP A 214 -5.10 -17.55 11.34
CA ASP A 214 -5.39 -18.98 11.10
C ASP A 214 -5.27 -19.80 12.40
N GLY A 215 -4.95 -19.15 13.51
CA GLY A 215 -4.61 -19.81 14.76
C GLY A 215 -5.84 -20.35 15.48
N GLU A 216 -5.89 -21.64 15.50
CA GLU A 216 -6.46 -22.38 16.60
C GLU A 216 -5.53 -22.35 17.83
#